data_4f9de5615451488fb78e92ba3c2aa1f9
#
_entry.id   4f9de5615451488fb78e92ba3c2aa1f9
#
_cell.length_a   1.000
_cell.length_b   1.000
_cell.length_c   1.000
_cell.angle_alpha   90.00
_cell.angle_beta   90.00
_cell.angle_gamma   90.00
#
_symmetry.space_group_name_H-M   'P 1'
#
loop_
_entity.id
_entity.type
_entity.pdbx_description
1 polymer ?
#
loop_
_entity_poly.entity_id
_entity_poly.type
_entity_poly.pdbx_seq_one_letter_code
_entity_poly.pdbx_strand_id
1 'polypeptide(L)'
;MDPVSYTHLQYLLLFDPLDGSSNVNVNISVGTIFSILKSTSKTPALADFLQPGSAQICAGYALYGTSTMLVFTVGNGVNGFTLDADSGEFYLTHPDMQIAADTQEFAINMSNYRFWQKPVQRYIDECLQGEVGLRKKDFNMRWVASMVAEVHRILVRGGVFMYPADAKSVNGKLRLMYEANPMSFIVEQAGGAATTGLGRILDVIPTGLHQRVPVMMGCKSEIERLIAYYQS
;
A
#
# COMPACT_ATOMS: atom_id res chain seq x y z
N MET A 1 -5.40 -6.77 -44.30
CA MET A 1 -5.17 -6.59 -42.87
C MET A 1 -6.56 -6.45 -42.24
N ASP A 2 -7.01 -7.49 -41.60
CA ASP A 2 -8.30 -7.43 -40.90
C ASP A 2 -8.21 -6.40 -39.77
N PRO A 3 -9.21 -5.55 -39.59
CA PRO A 3 -9.22 -4.62 -38.48
C PRO A 3 -9.26 -5.42 -37.19
N VAL A 4 -8.27 -5.24 -36.34
CA VAL A 4 -8.25 -5.81 -35.00
C VAL A 4 -9.50 -5.31 -34.28
N SER A 5 -10.45 -6.22 -34.03
CA SER A 5 -11.67 -5.91 -33.31
C SER A 5 -11.31 -5.70 -31.84
N TYR A 6 -11.33 -4.46 -31.35
CA TYR A 6 -11.19 -4.10 -29.94
C TYR A 6 -12.46 -4.39 -29.10
N THR A 7 -13.29 -5.31 -29.54
CA THR A 7 -14.63 -5.53 -28.97
C THR A 7 -14.66 -6.34 -27.67
N HIS A 8 -13.49 -6.68 -27.08
CA HIS A 8 -13.45 -7.39 -25.80
C HIS A 8 -12.41 -6.77 -24.87
N LEU A 9 -12.79 -5.75 -24.11
CA LEU A 9 -12.00 -5.30 -22.97
C LEU A 9 -11.93 -6.45 -21.96
N GLN A 10 -10.78 -7.12 -21.91
CA GLN A 10 -10.56 -8.23 -20.97
C GLN A 10 -10.11 -7.75 -19.60
N TYR A 11 -9.71 -6.48 -19.49
CA TYR A 11 -9.10 -5.91 -18.29
C TYR A 11 -9.75 -4.60 -17.90
N LEU A 12 -9.78 -4.37 -16.58
CA LEU A 12 -10.29 -3.16 -15.95
C LEU A 12 -9.12 -2.47 -15.25
N LEU A 13 -8.93 -1.20 -15.51
CA LEU A 13 -7.89 -0.37 -14.87
C LEU A 13 -8.54 0.55 -13.84
N LEU A 14 -8.02 0.51 -12.62
CA LEU A 14 -8.30 1.44 -11.54
C LEU A 14 -6.99 2.15 -11.19
N PHE A 15 -7.01 3.45 -10.96
CA PHE A 15 -5.81 4.18 -10.57
C PHE A 15 -6.11 5.42 -9.73
N ASP A 16 -5.19 5.72 -8.83
CA ASP A 16 -5.05 7.04 -8.22
C ASP A 16 -4.03 7.83 -9.04
N PRO A 17 -4.42 8.89 -9.73
CA PRO A 17 -3.50 9.63 -10.59
C PRO A 17 -2.40 10.35 -9.82
N LEU A 18 -2.62 10.69 -8.54
CA LEU A 18 -1.67 11.46 -7.74
C LEU A 18 -1.82 11.22 -6.23
N ASP A 19 -1.38 10.04 -5.77
CA ASP A 19 -1.26 9.75 -4.34
C ASP A 19 -0.26 10.71 -3.67
N GLY A 20 -0.61 11.16 -2.47
CA GLY A 20 0.20 12.14 -1.76
C GLY A 20 0.05 13.58 -2.28
N SER A 21 -1.01 13.90 -3.02
CA SER A 21 -1.22 15.21 -3.67
C SER A 21 -1.13 16.41 -2.72
N SER A 22 -1.41 16.25 -1.43
CA SER A 22 -1.21 17.29 -0.41
C SER A 22 0.26 17.71 -0.23
N ASN A 23 1.20 16.95 -0.74
CA ASN A 23 2.64 17.17 -0.63
C ASN A 23 3.26 17.85 -1.88
N VAL A 24 2.48 18.06 -2.95
CA VAL A 24 2.98 18.66 -4.19
C VAL A 24 3.57 20.05 -3.97
N ASN A 25 2.88 20.89 -3.20
CA ASN A 25 3.30 22.27 -2.96
C ASN A 25 4.58 22.39 -2.12
N VAL A 26 4.98 21.32 -1.45
CA VAL A 26 6.20 21.29 -0.61
C VAL A 26 7.27 20.37 -1.17
N ASN A 27 7.09 19.92 -2.43
CA ASN A 27 8.05 19.14 -3.20
C ASN A 27 8.48 17.82 -2.53
N ILE A 28 7.56 17.15 -1.85
CA ILE A 28 7.75 15.80 -1.32
C ILE A 28 7.29 14.80 -2.38
N SER A 29 7.94 13.63 -2.42
CA SER A 29 7.64 12.56 -3.37
C SER A 29 6.16 12.17 -3.37
N VAL A 30 5.58 12.13 -4.54
CA VAL A 30 4.19 11.71 -4.83
C VAL A 30 4.22 10.62 -5.90
N GLY A 31 3.09 10.04 -6.25
CA GLY A 31 3.09 9.02 -7.29
C GLY A 31 1.70 8.68 -7.81
N THR A 32 1.67 7.84 -8.83
CA THR A 32 0.45 7.27 -9.39
C THR A 32 0.38 5.81 -8.98
N ILE A 33 -0.77 5.37 -8.46
CA ILE A 33 -1.01 3.97 -8.07
C ILE A 33 -2.00 3.36 -9.05
N PHE A 34 -1.80 2.11 -9.46
CA PHE A 34 -2.72 1.43 -10.36
C PHE A 34 -2.98 -0.02 -9.96
N SER A 35 -4.15 -0.50 -10.36
CA SER A 35 -4.62 -1.87 -10.20
C SER A 35 -5.28 -2.35 -11.48
N ILE A 36 -5.01 -3.59 -11.87
CA ILE A 36 -5.62 -4.23 -13.03
C ILE A 36 -6.39 -5.46 -12.56
N LEU A 37 -7.67 -5.49 -12.95
CA LEU A 37 -8.57 -6.61 -12.71
C LEU A 37 -8.96 -7.25 -14.04
N LYS A 38 -9.39 -8.51 -14.02
CA LYS A 38 -9.98 -9.14 -15.18
C LYS A 38 -11.45 -8.77 -15.27
N SER A 39 -11.91 -8.37 -16.46
CA SER A 39 -13.34 -8.14 -16.68
C SER A 39 -14.11 -9.45 -16.60
N THR A 40 -15.25 -9.44 -15.91
CA THR A 40 -16.16 -10.58 -15.80
C THR A 40 -17.24 -10.56 -16.89
N SER A 41 -17.37 -9.44 -17.60
CA SER A 41 -18.37 -9.24 -18.66
C SER A 41 -17.76 -8.74 -19.96
N LYS A 42 -18.49 -8.91 -21.09
CA LYS A 42 -18.08 -8.39 -22.40
C LYS A 42 -18.26 -6.87 -22.49
N THR A 43 -19.17 -6.31 -21.73
CA THR A 43 -19.45 -4.87 -21.65
C THR A 43 -19.34 -4.47 -20.18
N PRO A 44 -18.17 -4.02 -19.72
CA PRO A 44 -17.95 -3.74 -18.31
C PRO A 44 -18.89 -2.65 -17.78
N ALA A 45 -19.48 -2.92 -16.62
CA ALA A 45 -20.28 -2.00 -15.83
C ALA A 45 -19.58 -1.74 -14.48
N LEU A 46 -20.11 -0.83 -13.69
CA LEU A 46 -19.58 -0.52 -12.37
C LEU A 46 -19.38 -1.76 -11.48
N ALA A 47 -20.33 -2.69 -11.54
CA ALA A 47 -20.27 -3.92 -10.74
C ALA A 47 -19.06 -4.81 -11.07
N ASP A 48 -18.57 -4.77 -12.31
CA ASP A 48 -17.39 -5.57 -12.72
C ASP A 48 -16.10 -5.08 -12.04
N PHE A 49 -16.04 -3.82 -11.63
CA PHE A 49 -14.91 -3.25 -10.89
C PHE A 49 -14.92 -3.65 -9.41
N LEU A 50 -16.09 -3.93 -8.82
CA LEU A 50 -16.22 -4.19 -7.39
C LEU A 50 -15.78 -5.62 -7.01
N GLN A 51 -14.53 -5.94 -7.31
CA GLN A 51 -13.89 -7.21 -6.99
C GLN A 51 -12.96 -7.05 -5.77
N PRO A 52 -12.78 -8.10 -4.94
CA PRO A 52 -11.82 -8.05 -3.83
C PRO A 52 -10.38 -7.85 -4.35
N GLY A 53 -9.52 -7.31 -3.51
CA GLY A 53 -8.12 -7.08 -3.86
C GLY A 53 -7.36 -8.34 -4.27
N SER A 54 -7.77 -9.51 -3.78
CA SER A 54 -7.22 -10.81 -4.17
C SER A 54 -7.48 -11.20 -5.63
N ALA A 55 -8.42 -10.53 -6.31
CA ALA A 55 -8.70 -10.74 -7.74
C ALA A 55 -7.80 -9.91 -8.67
N GLN A 56 -6.93 -9.07 -8.15
CA GLN A 56 -5.98 -8.30 -8.95
C GLN A 56 -5.04 -9.23 -9.72
N ILE A 57 -4.84 -8.95 -11.00
CA ILE A 57 -3.87 -9.65 -11.84
C ILE A 57 -2.56 -8.87 -12.00
N CYS A 58 -2.61 -7.58 -11.72
CA CYS A 58 -1.45 -6.70 -11.69
C CYS A 58 -1.75 -5.52 -10.77
N ALA A 59 -0.75 -5.09 -10.02
CA ALA A 59 -0.77 -3.83 -9.30
C ALA A 59 0.60 -3.19 -9.33
N GLY A 60 0.63 -1.87 -9.31
CA GLY A 60 1.88 -1.13 -9.36
C GLY A 60 1.72 0.34 -8.98
N TYR A 61 2.85 1.01 -8.94
CA TYR A 61 2.89 2.47 -8.79
C TYR A 61 4.08 3.06 -9.55
N ALA A 62 3.91 4.29 -9.99
CA ALA A 62 5.01 5.16 -10.37
C ALA A 62 5.29 6.13 -9.22
N LEU A 63 6.55 6.23 -8.81
CA LEU A 63 7.03 7.17 -7.78
C LEU A 63 7.77 8.33 -8.45
N TYR A 64 7.36 9.55 -8.15
CA TYR A 64 7.98 10.79 -8.62
C TYR A 64 8.78 11.41 -7.45
N GLY A 65 10.07 11.09 -7.37
CA GLY A 65 10.98 11.50 -6.31
C GLY A 65 12.31 11.98 -6.85
N THR A 66 13.40 11.68 -6.17
CA THR A 66 14.77 11.96 -6.63
C THR A 66 15.13 11.23 -7.93
N SER A 67 14.46 10.12 -8.18
CA SER A 67 14.36 9.44 -9.48
C SER A 67 12.90 9.06 -9.72
N THR A 68 12.53 8.89 -11.00
CA THR A 68 11.23 8.31 -11.32
C THR A 68 11.35 6.80 -11.36
N MET A 69 10.55 6.12 -10.58
CA MET A 69 10.55 4.66 -10.51
C MET A 69 9.18 4.09 -10.82
N LEU A 70 9.15 2.95 -11.49
CA LEU A 70 7.97 2.11 -11.70
C LEU A 70 8.17 0.80 -10.94
N VAL A 71 7.27 0.50 -10.01
CA VAL A 71 7.29 -0.75 -9.23
C VAL A 71 5.97 -1.47 -9.47
N PHE A 72 6.02 -2.75 -9.81
CA PHE A 72 4.80 -3.52 -10.02
C PHE A 72 4.98 -5.02 -9.78
N THR A 73 3.86 -5.69 -9.64
CA THR A 73 3.73 -7.15 -9.58
C THR A 73 2.64 -7.63 -10.51
N VAL A 74 2.85 -8.82 -11.06
CA VAL A 74 1.83 -9.60 -11.80
C VAL A 74 1.42 -10.87 -11.02
N GLY A 75 1.64 -10.86 -9.69
CA GLY A 75 1.32 -11.98 -8.80
C GLY A 75 2.46 -13.00 -8.63
N ASN A 76 3.67 -12.64 -9.03
CA ASN A 76 4.87 -13.49 -8.88
C ASN A 76 6.10 -12.63 -8.55
N GLY A 77 6.17 -12.18 -7.29
CA GLY A 77 7.20 -11.26 -6.81
C GLY A 77 6.98 -9.81 -7.26
N VAL A 78 7.88 -8.92 -6.84
CA VAL A 78 7.82 -7.47 -7.09
C VAL A 78 9.10 -7.01 -7.74
N ASN A 79 8.99 -6.23 -8.83
CA ASN A 79 10.15 -5.67 -9.51
C ASN A 79 10.06 -4.15 -9.59
N GLY A 80 11.21 -3.51 -9.43
CA GLY A 80 11.36 -2.05 -9.50
C GLY A 80 12.27 -1.63 -10.66
N PHE A 81 11.79 -0.65 -11.41
CA PHE A 81 12.45 -0.10 -12.59
C PHE A 81 12.70 1.39 -12.37
N THR A 82 13.84 1.87 -12.80
CA THR A 82 14.19 3.30 -12.74
C THR A 82 14.19 3.89 -14.16
N LEU A 83 13.54 5.04 -14.30
CA LEU A 83 13.55 5.79 -15.54
C LEU A 83 14.94 6.41 -15.75
N ASP A 84 15.55 6.10 -16.86
CA ASP A 84 16.72 6.85 -17.37
C ASP A 84 16.22 8.07 -18.13
N ALA A 85 16.58 9.25 -17.65
CA ALA A 85 16.13 10.51 -18.22
C ALA A 85 16.70 10.79 -19.63
N ASP A 86 17.86 10.25 -19.95
CA ASP A 86 18.53 10.49 -21.24
C ASP A 86 17.90 9.63 -22.35
N SER A 87 17.63 8.36 -22.08
CA SER A 87 17.00 7.45 -23.05
C SER A 87 15.47 7.49 -23.03
N GLY A 88 14.86 7.92 -21.90
CA GLY A 88 13.41 7.84 -21.68
C GLY A 88 12.91 6.42 -21.41
N GLU A 89 13.80 5.47 -21.11
CA GLU A 89 13.48 4.07 -20.91
C GLU A 89 13.55 3.67 -19.43
N PHE A 90 12.75 2.65 -19.04
CA PHE A 90 12.80 2.08 -17.71
C PHE A 90 13.71 0.85 -17.66
N TYR A 91 14.72 0.90 -16.80
CA TYR A 91 15.66 -0.21 -16.56
C TYR A 91 15.32 -0.93 -15.26
N LEU A 92 15.36 -2.26 -15.27
CA LEU A 92 15.21 -3.10 -14.08
C LEU A 92 16.39 -2.87 -13.12
N THR A 93 16.15 -2.12 -12.04
CA THR A 93 17.18 -1.78 -11.05
C THR A 93 17.00 -2.49 -9.71
N HIS A 94 15.78 -2.95 -9.43
CA HIS A 94 15.42 -3.62 -8.19
C HIS A 94 14.65 -4.91 -8.52
N PRO A 95 15.34 -5.99 -8.93
CA PRO A 95 14.69 -7.28 -9.17
C PRO A 95 14.30 -7.92 -7.84
N ASP A 96 13.16 -8.64 -7.84
CA ASP A 96 12.68 -9.47 -6.73
C ASP A 96 12.74 -8.77 -5.35
N MET A 97 12.10 -7.61 -5.26
CA MET A 97 12.06 -6.82 -4.03
C MET A 97 11.38 -7.59 -2.91
N GLN A 98 12.05 -7.68 -1.75
CA GLN A 98 11.56 -8.38 -0.57
C GLN A 98 11.57 -7.47 0.65
N ILE A 99 10.47 -7.48 1.41
CA ILE A 99 10.38 -6.75 2.67
C ILE A 99 11.16 -7.53 3.74
N ALA A 100 12.05 -6.83 4.45
CA ALA A 100 12.81 -7.43 5.53
C ALA A 100 11.88 -8.07 6.59
N ALA A 101 12.26 -9.26 7.08
CA ALA A 101 11.47 -9.98 8.07
C ALA A 101 11.40 -9.28 9.44
N ASP A 102 12.41 -8.47 9.78
CA ASP A 102 12.45 -7.63 10.98
C ASP A 102 12.66 -6.16 10.62
N THR A 103 12.15 -5.26 11.46
CA THR A 103 12.26 -3.82 11.25
C THR A 103 12.37 -3.05 12.55
N GLN A 104 12.93 -1.84 12.45
CA GLN A 104 12.99 -0.82 13.49
C GLN A 104 12.40 0.51 13.00
N GLU A 105 11.56 0.48 11.97
CA GLU A 105 10.93 1.68 11.43
C GLU A 105 9.41 1.55 11.39
N PHE A 106 8.73 2.63 11.77
CA PHE A 106 7.28 2.75 11.59
C PHE A 106 6.91 4.15 11.09
N ALA A 107 5.79 4.23 10.38
CA ALA A 107 5.25 5.47 9.84
C ALA A 107 3.77 5.58 10.24
N ILE A 108 3.44 6.65 10.98
CA ILE A 108 2.08 6.98 11.39
C ILE A 108 2.00 8.45 11.76
N ASN A 109 0.86 9.11 11.56
CA ASN A 109 0.68 10.48 11.99
C ASN A 109 0.47 10.56 13.51
N MET A 110 1.55 10.75 14.26
CA MET A 110 1.54 10.80 15.74
C MET A 110 0.61 11.86 16.32
N SER A 111 0.28 12.92 15.57
CA SER A 111 -0.65 13.95 16.06
C SER A 111 -2.07 13.42 16.32
N ASN A 112 -2.40 12.25 15.78
CA ASN A 112 -3.68 11.57 15.97
C ASN A 112 -3.70 10.54 17.11
N TYR A 113 -2.61 10.38 17.87
CA TYR A 113 -2.47 9.39 18.94
C TYR A 113 -3.71 9.29 19.86
N ARG A 114 -4.24 10.43 20.32
CA ARG A 114 -5.40 10.49 21.22
C ARG A 114 -6.71 10.00 20.63
N PHE A 115 -6.78 9.80 19.30
CA PHE A 115 -7.98 9.36 18.59
C PHE A 115 -7.93 7.91 18.17
N TRP A 116 -6.76 7.26 18.26
CA TRP A 116 -6.59 5.87 17.85
C TRP A 116 -7.27 4.89 18.81
N GLN A 117 -7.61 3.74 18.28
CA GLN A 117 -8.07 2.60 19.04
C GLN A 117 -6.92 2.03 19.90
N LYS A 118 -7.27 1.37 21.00
CA LYS A 118 -6.30 0.83 21.97
C LYS A 118 -5.22 -0.07 21.37
N PRO A 119 -5.51 -0.99 20.41
CA PRO A 119 -4.49 -1.82 19.77
C PRO A 119 -3.36 -1.00 19.12
N VAL A 120 -3.71 0.08 18.43
CA VAL A 120 -2.72 0.96 17.77
C VAL A 120 -1.92 1.74 18.80
N GLN A 121 -2.59 2.30 19.82
CA GLN A 121 -1.90 2.98 20.92
C GLN A 121 -0.88 2.06 21.58
N ARG A 122 -1.31 0.82 21.96
CA ARG A 122 -0.44 -0.19 22.55
C ARG A 122 0.78 -0.48 21.69
N TYR A 123 0.58 -0.71 20.39
CA TYR A 123 1.69 -0.98 19.46
C TYR A 123 2.71 0.16 19.45
N ILE A 124 2.24 1.40 19.36
CA ILE A 124 3.11 2.58 19.34
C ILE A 124 3.81 2.78 20.69
N ASP A 125 3.10 2.61 21.80
CA ASP A 125 3.70 2.72 23.14
C ASP A 125 4.85 1.73 23.33
N GLU A 126 4.69 0.49 22.85
CA GLU A 126 5.76 -0.51 22.88
C GLU A 126 6.95 -0.12 21.97
N CYS A 127 6.72 0.48 20.79
CA CYS A 127 7.81 1.00 19.96
C CYS A 127 8.56 2.16 20.62
N LEU A 128 7.86 3.05 21.34
CA LEU A 128 8.46 4.20 22.01
C LEU A 128 9.22 3.84 23.29
N GLN A 129 8.99 2.69 23.88
CA GLN A 129 9.73 2.21 25.06
C GLN A 129 11.19 1.87 24.78
N GLY A 130 11.57 1.65 23.50
CA GLY A 130 12.93 1.37 23.10
C GLY A 130 13.48 0.05 23.65
N GLU A 131 14.79 -0.03 23.81
CA GLU A 131 15.51 -1.24 24.27
C GLU A 131 15.11 -1.69 25.68
N VAL A 132 14.72 -0.76 26.54
CA VAL A 132 14.30 -1.08 27.91
C VAL A 132 12.89 -1.67 27.97
N GLY A 133 12.07 -1.45 26.94
CA GLY A 133 10.70 -1.93 26.84
C GLY A 133 10.57 -3.39 26.40
N LEU A 134 9.32 -3.80 26.13
CA LEU A 134 8.98 -5.16 25.74
C LEU A 134 9.65 -5.59 24.42
N ARG A 135 9.83 -4.65 23.50
CA ARG A 135 10.37 -4.91 22.16
C ARG A 135 11.90 -5.13 22.14
N LYS A 136 12.61 -4.73 23.18
CA LYS A 136 14.08 -4.86 23.34
C LYS A 136 14.88 -4.27 22.16
N LYS A 137 14.35 -3.25 21.50
CA LYS A 137 15.00 -2.51 20.40
C LYS A 137 14.40 -1.12 20.24
N ASP A 138 15.21 -0.19 19.75
CA ASP A 138 14.77 1.16 19.42
C ASP A 138 14.08 1.19 18.06
N PHE A 139 13.03 1.99 17.97
CA PHE A 139 12.30 2.23 16.72
C PHE A 139 12.44 3.69 16.28
N ASN A 140 12.57 3.90 14.99
CA ASN A 140 12.54 5.22 14.35
C ASN A 140 11.20 5.49 13.69
N MET A 141 10.57 6.60 14.02
CA MET A 141 9.41 7.07 13.29
C MET A 141 9.85 7.73 11.98
N ARG A 142 9.23 7.31 10.85
CA ARG A 142 9.42 7.88 9.52
C ARG A 142 8.05 8.21 8.94
N TRP A 143 7.69 9.47 8.87
CA TRP A 143 6.39 9.90 8.36
C TRP A 143 6.56 10.92 7.25
N VAL A 144 6.18 10.55 6.02
CA VAL A 144 6.25 11.38 4.80
C VAL A 144 4.86 11.90 4.42
N ALA A 145 3.78 11.26 4.90
CA ALA A 145 2.40 11.55 4.56
C ALA A 145 2.06 11.34 3.06
N SER A 146 2.78 10.45 2.39
CA SER A 146 2.53 9.99 1.03
C SER A 146 2.64 8.46 1.04
N MET A 147 1.54 7.74 0.82
CA MET A 147 1.53 6.28 0.93
C MET A 147 2.46 5.63 -0.08
N VAL A 148 2.50 6.14 -1.31
CA VAL A 148 3.40 5.61 -2.34
C VAL A 148 4.87 5.71 -1.93
N ALA A 149 5.27 6.82 -1.30
CA ALA A 149 6.64 7.01 -0.81
C ALA A 149 6.94 6.11 0.41
N GLU A 150 5.98 5.97 1.32
CA GLU A 150 6.13 5.10 2.50
C GLU A 150 6.23 3.62 2.11
N VAL A 151 5.37 3.13 1.20
CA VAL A 151 5.43 1.75 0.73
C VAL A 151 6.73 1.48 -0.03
N HIS A 152 7.19 2.43 -0.86
CA HIS A 152 8.47 2.30 -1.54
C HIS A 152 9.64 2.17 -0.53
N ARG A 153 9.66 3.00 0.51
CA ARG A 153 10.66 2.89 1.59
C ARG A 153 10.60 1.52 2.29
N ILE A 154 9.39 1.00 2.55
CA ILE A 154 9.19 -0.29 3.19
C ILE A 154 9.70 -1.44 2.31
N LEU A 155 9.46 -1.40 1.01
CA LEU A 155 9.99 -2.40 0.07
C LEU A 155 11.51 -2.44 0.06
N VAL A 156 12.18 -1.29 0.25
CA VAL A 156 13.65 -1.19 0.21
C VAL A 156 14.30 -1.43 1.57
N ARG A 157 13.69 -0.98 2.66
CA ARG A 157 14.32 -0.93 4.01
C ARG A 157 13.56 -1.70 5.09
N GLY A 158 12.38 -2.18 4.79
CA GLY A 158 11.45 -2.66 5.80
C GLY A 158 10.72 -1.52 6.51
N GLY A 159 9.84 -1.87 7.43
CA GLY A 159 9.03 -0.92 8.19
C GLY A 159 7.56 -1.27 8.21
N VAL A 160 6.80 -0.41 8.88
CA VAL A 160 5.34 -0.48 8.91
C VAL A 160 4.77 0.89 8.59
N PHE A 161 3.80 0.93 7.68
CA PHE A 161 2.97 2.10 7.42
C PHE A 161 1.58 1.89 8.03
N MET A 162 1.08 2.90 8.74
CA MET A 162 -0.21 2.83 9.42
C MET A 162 -1.05 4.09 9.15
N TYR A 163 -2.23 3.86 8.62
CA TYR A 163 -3.32 4.82 8.55
C TYR A 163 -4.60 4.16 9.13
N PRO A 164 -4.63 3.91 10.45
CA PRO A 164 -5.71 3.17 11.10
C PRO A 164 -7.01 3.97 11.11
N ALA A 165 -8.11 3.28 11.43
CA ALA A 165 -9.33 3.93 11.84
C ALA A 165 -9.08 4.72 13.15
N ASP A 166 -9.73 5.86 13.25
CA ASP A 166 -9.71 6.69 14.45
C ASP A 166 -11.09 7.30 14.74
N ALA A 167 -11.24 7.97 15.86
CA ALA A 167 -12.52 8.60 16.26
C ALA A 167 -13.05 9.62 15.27
N LYS A 168 -12.21 10.17 14.39
CA LYS A 168 -12.59 11.14 13.33
C LYS A 168 -12.87 10.45 11.99
N SER A 169 -12.31 9.27 11.77
CA SER A 169 -12.36 8.53 10.51
C SER A 169 -12.56 7.04 10.78
N VAL A 170 -13.76 6.69 11.25
CA VAL A 170 -14.12 5.33 11.67
C VAL A 170 -13.96 4.29 10.55
N ASN A 171 -14.11 4.70 9.31
CA ASN A 171 -13.93 3.85 8.12
C ASN A 171 -12.53 3.98 7.49
N GLY A 172 -11.57 4.59 8.20
CA GLY A 172 -10.26 4.93 7.62
C GLY A 172 -10.33 6.11 6.65
N LYS A 173 -9.21 6.41 5.98
CA LYS A 173 -9.09 7.55 5.06
C LYS A 173 -8.71 7.15 3.64
N LEU A 174 -7.96 6.07 3.47
CA LEU A 174 -7.46 5.61 2.17
C LEU A 174 -8.55 4.84 1.41
N ARG A 175 -8.54 4.91 0.09
CA ARG A 175 -9.52 4.24 -0.77
C ARG A 175 -9.13 2.78 -0.96
N LEU A 176 -10.14 1.90 -0.84
CA LEU A 176 -9.91 0.46 -0.97
C LEU A 176 -9.40 0.09 -2.37
N MET A 177 -10.08 0.58 -3.42
CA MET A 177 -9.97 0.04 -4.77
C MET A 177 -8.69 0.45 -5.50
N TYR A 178 -8.19 1.66 -5.30
CA TYR A 178 -7.09 2.23 -6.09
C TYR A 178 -5.92 2.76 -5.26
N GLU A 179 -5.97 2.56 -3.91
CA GLU A 179 -4.86 2.84 -2.98
C GLU A 179 -4.56 1.58 -2.15
N ALA A 180 -5.46 1.15 -1.27
CA ALA A 180 -5.20 0.07 -0.31
C ALA A 180 -5.00 -1.30 -0.99
N ASN A 181 -5.87 -1.70 -1.92
CA ASN A 181 -5.76 -2.98 -2.62
C ASN A 181 -4.46 -3.11 -3.42
N PRO A 182 -4.11 -2.19 -4.34
CA PRO A 182 -2.86 -2.31 -5.11
C PRO A 182 -1.63 -2.32 -4.22
N MET A 183 -1.55 -1.45 -3.21
CA MET A 183 -0.41 -1.41 -2.30
C MET A 183 -0.32 -2.64 -1.41
N SER A 184 -1.46 -3.18 -0.94
CA SER A 184 -1.49 -4.45 -0.19
C SER A 184 -1.02 -5.63 -1.05
N PHE A 185 -1.41 -5.68 -2.32
CA PHE A 185 -0.98 -6.74 -3.22
C PHE A 185 0.53 -6.70 -3.44
N ILE A 186 1.10 -5.52 -3.68
CA ILE A 186 2.55 -5.33 -3.80
C ILE A 186 3.27 -5.77 -2.51
N VAL A 187 2.81 -5.28 -1.35
CA VAL A 187 3.42 -5.59 -0.05
C VAL A 187 3.40 -7.09 0.24
N GLU A 188 2.28 -7.77 -0.01
CA GLU A 188 2.18 -9.22 0.21
C GLU A 188 3.02 -10.03 -0.78
N GLN A 189 3.11 -9.61 -2.06
CA GLN A 189 3.98 -10.23 -3.06
C GLN A 189 5.48 -10.04 -2.73
N ALA A 190 5.82 -9.03 -1.94
CA ALA A 190 7.17 -8.81 -1.40
C ALA A 190 7.39 -9.48 -0.02
N GLY A 191 6.51 -10.39 0.42
CA GLY A 191 6.66 -11.11 1.68
C GLY A 191 6.18 -10.39 2.93
N GLY A 192 5.59 -9.20 2.80
CA GLY A 192 4.95 -8.47 3.89
C GLY A 192 3.51 -8.92 4.17
N ALA A 193 2.77 -8.10 4.91
CA ALA A 193 1.35 -8.30 5.19
C ALA A 193 0.59 -6.96 5.22
N ALA A 194 -0.73 -7.01 5.04
CA ALA A 194 -1.60 -5.85 5.06
C ALA A 194 -2.95 -6.18 5.73
N THR A 195 -3.40 -5.29 6.65
CA THR A 195 -4.62 -5.48 7.43
C THR A 195 -5.40 -4.19 7.63
N THR A 196 -6.71 -4.33 7.79
CA THR A 196 -7.58 -3.24 8.30
C THR A 196 -7.56 -3.17 9.85
N GLY A 197 -6.91 -4.12 10.52
CA GLY A 197 -7.04 -4.42 11.95
C GLY A 197 -8.05 -5.54 12.23
N LEU A 198 -9.10 -5.64 11.43
CA LEU A 198 -10.15 -6.66 11.57
C LEU A 198 -9.99 -7.84 10.60
N GLY A 199 -9.19 -7.65 9.55
CA GLY A 199 -8.95 -8.69 8.54
C GLY A 199 -7.96 -8.23 7.48
N ARG A 200 -7.62 -9.15 6.59
CA ARG A 200 -6.72 -8.90 5.46
C ARG A 200 -7.37 -7.92 4.47
N ILE A 201 -6.64 -6.90 4.03
CA ILE A 201 -7.19 -5.88 3.11
C ILE A 201 -7.66 -6.49 1.79
N LEU A 202 -6.89 -7.42 1.22
CA LEU A 202 -7.22 -8.04 -0.08
C LEU A 202 -8.50 -8.89 -0.07
N ASP A 203 -9.01 -9.26 1.11
CA ASP A 203 -10.24 -10.05 1.24
C ASP A 203 -11.48 -9.18 1.46
N VAL A 204 -11.32 -7.86 1.59
CA VAL A 204 -12.44 -6.93 1.75
C VAL A 204 -13.27 -6.92 0.47
N ILE A 205 -14.56 -7.22 0.59
CA ILE A 205 -15.51 -7.12 -0.53
C ILE A 205 -15.91 -5.65 -0.72
N PRO A 206 -15.61 -5.05 -1.88
CA PRO A 206 -15.94 -3.64 -2.11
C PRO A 206 -17.45 -3.42 -2.21
N THR A 207 -17.91 -2.33 -1.61
CA THR A 207 -19.32 -1.86 -1.70
C THR A 207 -19.47 -0.64 -2.61
N GLY A 208 -18.36 -0.06 -3.06
CA GLY A 208 -18.35 1.09 -3.96
C GLY A 208 -16.91 1.49 -4.35
N LEU A 209 -16.76 2.18 -5.49
CA LEU A 209 -15.45 2.56 -6.03
C LEU A 209 -14.61 3.42 -5.07
N HIS A 210 -15.26 4.30 -4.32
CA HIS A 210 -14.59 5.23 -3.42
C HIS A 210 -14.65 4.81 -1.95
N GLN A 211 -14.98 3.51 -1.69
CA GLN A 211 -14.97 2.96 -0.33
C GLN A 211 -13.62 3.22 0.34
N ARG A 212 -13.66 3.65 1.60
CA ARG A 212 -12.48 3.87 2.42
C ARG A 212 -12.28 2.72 3.40
N VAL A 213 -11.01 2.46 3.75
CA VAL A 213 -10.63 1.45 4.73
C VAL A 213 -9.48 1.95 5.59
N PRO A 214 -9.35 1.43 6.82
CA PRO A 214 -8.11 1.55 7.59
C PRO A 214 -7.02 0.74 6.90
N VAL A 215 -5.78 1.23 6.97
CA VAL A 215 -4.63 0.57 6.31
C VAL A 215 -3.49 0.45 7.30
N MET A 216 -3.01 -0.76 7.50
CA MET A 216 -1.77 -1.06 8.21
C MET A 216 -1.04 -2.13 7.40
N MET A 217 0.17 -1.84 6.91
CA MET A 217 0.91 -2.74 6.03
C MET A 217 2.42 -2.61 6.19
N GLY A 218 3.16 -3.67 5.83
CA GLY A 218 4.61 -3.69 5.88
C GLY A 218 5.16 -5.02 6.34
N CYS A 219 6.18 -4.98 7.20
CA CYS A 219 6.84 -6.16 7.76
C CYS A 219 5.82 -7.11 8.40
N LYS A 220 5.82 -8.36 7.95
CA LYS A 220 4.80 -9.36 8.29
C LYS A 220 4.69 -9.59 9.80
N SER A 221 5.80 -9.76 10.50
CA SER A 221 5.81 -9.99 11.95
C SER A 221 5.19 -8.84 12.76
N GLU A 222 5.36 -7.61 12.28
CA GLU A 222 4.80 -6.41 12.91
C GLU A 222 3.29 -6.30 12.67
N ILE A 223 2.83 -6.63 11.46
CA ILE A 223 1.41 -6.65 11.14
C ILE A 223 0.69 -7.78 11.90
N GLU A 224 1.29 -8.97 12.01
CA GLU A 224 0.74 -10.07 12.81
C GLU A 224 0.62 -9.68 14.29
N ARG A 225 1.58 -8.94 14.84
CA ARG A 225 1.51 -8.39 16.20
C ARG A 225 0.35 -7.40 16.35
N LEU A 226 0.18 -6.48 15.40
CA LEU A 226 -0.95 -5.56 15.39
C LEU A 226 -2.30 -6.31 15.38
N ILE A 227 -2.44 -7.32 14.52
CA ILE A 227 -3.64 -8.16 14.45
C ILE A 227 -3.92 -8.82 15.80
N ALA A 228 -2.89 -9.37 16.46
CA ALA A 228 -3.05 -9.98 17.79
C ALA A 228 -3.55 -8.99 18.84
N TYR A 229 -3.16 -7.71 18.76
CA TYR A 229 -3.68 -6.67 19.66
C TYR A 229 -5.13 -6.28 19.40
N TYR A 230 -5.60 -6.43 18.15
CA TYR A 230 -7.01 -6.23 17.82
C TYR A 230 -7.90 -7.39 18.29
N GLN A 231 -7.33 -8.57 18.55
CA GLN A 231 -8.03 -9.77 18.99
C GLN A 231 -8.01 -9.97 20.50
N SER A 232 -7.20 -9.20 21.24
CA SER A 232 -7.06 -9.26 22.70
C SER A 232 -7.93 -8.23 23.40
#